data_f1fb9522d9abb78e5ddba2ddead41bf0
#
_entry.id   f1fb9522d9abb78e5ddba2ddead41bf0
#
_cell.length_a   1.000
_cell.length_b   1.000
_cell.length_c   1.000
_cell.angle_alpha   90.00
_cell.angle_beta   90.00
_cell.angle_gamma   90.00
#
_symmetry.space_group_name_H-M   'P 1'
#
loop_
_entity.id
_entity.type
_entity.pdbx_description
1 polymer ?
#
loop_
_entity_poly.entity_id
_entity_poly.type
_entity_poly.pdbx_seq_one_letter_code
_entity_poly.pdbx_strand_id
1 'polypeptide(L)'
;MEDIKIIKADYLIDNIDKAFLHWEGPWGKHLTFDEFCETLLPYRVDIEPLSHWRDSLSPEFSPTIDWLSHIDEYAYSPYQACQAVNDILYKSTVYANQIFHKFRHPLIARNAKDWNCVQYVYGVQYVMRDLGVPVHIDYTPQYGVRGNRHYWNSVLHYTGHSYPFQGYNSGPERSLDPHNGTIKVFRRSYARNRRWISEIVKDEQSHFPIEPLVE
;
A
#
# COMPACT_ATOMS: atom_id res chain seq x y z
N MET A 1 -15.37 6.69 11.63
CA MET A 1 -15.41 8.19 11.74
C MET A 1 -15.51 8.73 10.33
N GLU A 2 -16.45 9.60 10.03
CA GLU A 2 -16.65 10.10 8.66
C GLU A 2 -15.64 11.22 8.37
N ASP A 3 -14.74 10.99 7.43
CA ASP A 3 -13.70 11.95 7.04
C ASP A 3 -14.25 13.30 6.64
N ILE A 4 -15.38 13.31 5.94
CA ILE A 4 -16.04 14.54 5.52
C ILE A 4 -16.36 15.52 6.69
N LYS A 5 -16.43 15.02 7.92
CA LYS A 5 -16.71 15.83 9.11
C LYS A 5 -15.45 16.37 9.80
N ILE A 6 -14.29 15.77 9.53
CA ILE A 6 -13.06 16.06 10.27
C ILE A 6 -11.91 16.56 9.41
N ILE A 7 -11.92 16.23 8.11
CA ILE A 7 -10.83 16.57 7.22
C ILE A 7 -10.92 18.06 6.81
N LYS A 8 -9.80 18.75 6.84
CA LYS A 8 -9.69 20.14 6.43
C LYS A 8 -9.19 20.25 5.00
N ALA A 9 -9.58 21.27 4.28
CA ALA A 9 -9.16 21.52 2.91
C ALA A 9 -7.63 21.60 2.79
N ASP A 10 -6.99 22.34 3.69
CA ASP A 10 -5.52 22.51 3.69
C ASP A 10 -4.78 21.17 3.80
N TYR A 11 -5.31 20.23 4.60
CA TYR A 11 -4.76 18.88 4.70
C TYR A 11 -4.84 18.12 3.37
N LEU A 12 -5.99 18.20 2.69
CA LEU A 12 -6.17 17.54 1.40
C LEU A 12 -5.29 18.16 0.31
N ILE A 13 -5.22 19.50 0.27
CA ILE A 13 -4.37 20.22 -0.69
C ILE A 13 -2.91 19.82 -0.49
N ASP A 14 -2.37 19.87 0.74
CA ASP A 14 -1.01 19.45 1.04
C ASP A 14 -0.73 18.00 0.61
N ASN A 15 -1.67 17.08 0.89
CA ASN A 15 -1.53 15.69 0.46
C ASN A 15 -1.54 15.55 -1.07
N ILE A 16 -2.43 16.26 -1.76
CA ILE A 16 -2.56 16.22 -3.21
C ILE A 16 -1.28 16.76 -3.86
N ASP A 17 -0.82 17.94 -3.46
CA ASP A 17 0.36 18.58 -4.03
C ASP A 17 1.59 17.66 -3.91
N LYS A 18 1.82 17.08 -2.74
CA LYS A 18 2.91 16.13 -2.50
C LYS A 18 2.76 14.83 -3.30
N ALA A 19 1.54 14.33 -3.43
CA ALA A 19 1.28 13.14 -4.23
C ALA A 19 1.57 13.38 -5.72
N PHE A 20 1.23 14.56 -6.24
CA PHE A 20 1.53 14.94 -7.63
C PHE A 20 3.04 15.06 -7.88
N LEU A 21 3.81 15.60 -6.93
CA LEU A 21 5.29 15.61 -7.04
C LEU A 21 5.84 14.19 -7.20
N HIS A 22 5.30 13.22 -6.47
CA HIS A 22 5.68 11.82 -6.62
C HIS A 22 5.21 11.20 -7.93
N TRP A 23 4.05 11.62 -8.45
CA TRP A 23 3.57 11.16 -9.76
C TRP A 23 4.46 11.64 -10.91
N GLU A 24 4.99 12.87 -10.81
CA GLU A 24 5.98 13.40 -11.75
C GLU A 24 7.38 12.81 -11.57
N GLY A 25 7.59 12.12 -10.47
CA GLY A 25 8.87 11.51 -10.11
C GLY A 25 9.25 10.29 -10.95
N PRO A 26 10.44 9.72 -10.73
CA PRO A 26 11.02 8.68 -11.58
C PRO A 26 10.14 7.41 -11.67
N TRP A 27 9.50 7.03 -10.58
CA TRP A 27 8.68 5.81 -10.52
C TRP A 27 7.18 6.05 -10.73
N GLY A 28 6.72 7.29 -10.53
CA GLY A 28 5.32 7.69 -10.68
C GLY A 28 4.92 8.03 -12.11
N LYS A 29 5.82 8.63 -12.89
CA LYS A 29 5.53 9.19 -14.22
C LYS A 29 4.98 8.20 -15.26
N HIS A 30 5.10 6.91 -15.02
CA HIS A 30 4.59 5.86 -15.89
C HIS A 30 3.17 5.41 -15.53
N LEU A 31 2.66 5.87 -14.39
CA LEU A 31 1.33 5.52 -13.93
C LEU A 31 0.26 6.26 -14.75
N THR A 32 -0.78 5.55 -15.11
CA THR A 32 -2.04 6.17 -15.52
C THR A 32 -2.63 6.95 -14.35
N PHE A 33 -3.57 7.86 -14.62
CA PHE A 33 -4.25 8.61 -13.57
C PHE A 33 -4.98 7.68 -12.59
N ASP A 34 -5.61 6.63 -13.10
CA ASP A 34 -6.32 5.65 -12.25
C ASP A 34 -5.35 4.89 -11.33
N GLU A 35 -4.20 4.45 -11.85
CA GLU A 35 -3.15 3.80 -11.05
C GLU A 35 -2.57 4.76 -9.99
N PHE A 36 -2.36 6.03 -10.34
CA PHE A 36 -1.95 7.06 -9.40
C PHE A 36 -2.97 7.23 -8.27
N CYS A 37 -4.27 7.29 -8.60
CA CYS A 37 -5.34 7.40 -7.62
C CYS A 37 -5.41 6.20 -6.66
N GLU A 38 -5.00 5.02 -7.10
CA GLU A 38 -5.00 3.79 -6.29
C GLU A 38 -3.71 3.60 -5.47
N THR A 39 -2.58 4.13 -5.93
CA THR A 39 -1.28 3.86 -5.32
C THR A 39 -0.73 5.02 -4.51
N LEU A 40 -0.53 6.18 -5.13
CA LEU A 40 0.19 7.31 -4.54
C LEU A 40 -0.70 8.39 -3.93
N LEU A 41 -1.88 8.65 -4.51
CA LEU A 41 -2.76 9.74 -4.10
C LEU A 41 -3.39 9.58 -2.71
N PRO A 42 -3.82 8.38 -2.25
CA PRO A 42 -4.62 8.27 -1.04
C PRO A 42 -3.89 8.84 0.19
N TYR A 43 -4.59 9.66 0.96
CA TYR A 43 -4.06 10.37 2.12
C TYR A 43 -3.94 9.50 3.38
N ARG A 44 -4.54 8.34 3.39
CA ARG A 44 -4.41 7.31 4.43
C ARG A 44 -4.60 5.90 3.85
N VAL A 45 -4.30 4.90 4.64
CA VAL A 45 -4.39 3.49 4.20
C VAL A 45 -5.74 2.90 4.55
N ASP A 46 -6.27 3.19 5.72
CA ASP A 46 -7.52 2.62 6.24
C ASP A 46 -8.29 3.64 7.11
N ILE A 47 -8.64 3.28 8.33
CA ILE A 47 -9.40 4.10 9.29
C ILE A 47 -8.51 4.69 10.40
N GLU A 48 -7.20 4.65 10.25
CA GLU A 48 -6.25 5.25 11.19
C GLU A 48 -6.45 6.77 11.30
N PRO A 49 -6.07 7.40 12.43
CA PRO A 49 -6.15 8.83 12.58
C PRO A 49 -5.41 9.58 11.47
N LEU A 50 -5.98 10.70 11.02
CA LEU A 50 -5.31 11.59 10.06
C LEU A 50 -4.02 12.14 10.64
N SER A 51 -2.97 12.15 9.85
CA SER A 51 -1.66 12.70 10.22
C SER A 51 -0.94 13.24 9.00
N HIS A 52 -0.09 14.24 9.19
CA HIS A 52 0.82 14.75 8.17
C HIS A 52 2.05 13.83 8.09
N TRP A 53 1.89 12.71 7.39
CA TRP A 53 2.93 11.68 7.31
C TRP A 53 3.87 11.87 6.10
N ARG A 54 3.40 12.52 5.04
CA ARG A 54 4.24 12.79 3.86
C ARG A 54 5.42 13.66 4.25
N ASP A 55 6.57 13.43 3.66
CA ASP A 55 7.88 14.01 3.94
C ASP A 55 8.46 13.67 5.33
N SER A 56 7.73 12.90 6.14
CA SER A 56 8.21 12.56 7.49
C SER A 56 8.98 11.24 7.54
N LEU A 57 8.90 10.44 6.50
CA LEU A 57 9.53 9.13 6.39
C LEU A 57 10.70 9.12 5.41
N SER A 58 10.66 10.01 4.42
CA SER A 58 11.67 10.13 3.38
C SER A 58 13.11 10.38 3.86
N PRO A 59 13.41 11.17 4.91
CA PRO A 59 14.78 11.55 5.24
C PRO A 59 15.75 10.38 5.44
N GLU A 60 15.27 9.25 5.93
CA GLU A 60 16.13 8.07 6.16
C GLU A 60 16.35 7.23 4.90
N PHE A 61 15.43 7.31 3.95
CA PHE A 61 15.50 6.58 2.69
C PHE A 61 16.10 7.42 1.56
N SER A 62 16.07 8.76 1.69
CA SER A 62 16.52 9.70 0.66
C SER A 62 17.89 9.38 0.08
N PRO A 63 18.95 9.08 0.88
CA PRO A 63 20.25 8.80 0.30
C PRO A 63 20.25 7.59 -0.65
N THR A 64 19.49 6.54 -0.33
CA THR A 64 19.37 5.35 -1.16
C THR A 64 18.52 5.62 -2.39
N ILE A 65 17.44 6.37 -2.22
CA ILE A 65 16.54 6.76 -3.30
C ILE A 65 17.24 7.71 -4.29
N ASP A 66 17.98 8.70 -3.78
CA ASP A 66 18.77 9.60 -4.59
C ASP A 66 19.83 8.85 -5.39
N TRP A 67 20.53 7.91 -4.75
CA TRP A 67 21.52 7.06 -5.42
C TRP A 67 20.88 6.21 -6.53
N LEU A 68 19.75 5.54 -6.27
CA LEU A 68 19.03 4.74 -7.26
C LEU A 68 18.56 5.58 -8.46
N SER A 69 18.11 6.81 -8.23
CA SER A 69 17.63 7.71 -9.30
C SER A 69 18.72 8.12 -10.28
N HIS A 70 20.01 7.99 -9.92
CA HIS A 70 21.16 8.31 -10.76
C HIS A 70 21.77 7.11 -11.48
N ILE A 71 21.27 5.90 -11.23
CA ILE A 71 21.70 4.70 -11.95
C ILE A 71 20.77 4.46 -13.13
N ASP A 72 21.25 4.62 -14.35
CA ASP A 72 20.45 4.55 -15.59
C ASP A 72 19.56 3.29 -15.66
N GLU A 73 20.06 2.15 -15.20
CA GLU A 73 19.33 0.88 -15.21
C GLU A 73 18.20 0.82 -14.18
N TYR A 74 18.32 1.54 -13.06
CA TYR A 74 17.40 1.48 -11.91
C TYR A 74 16.57 2.74 -11.71
N ALA A 75 16.98 3.84 -12.33
CA ALA A 75 16.39 5.17 -12.15
C ALA A 75 14.87 5.22 -12.36
N TYR A 76 14.33 4.29 -13.13
CA TYR A 76 12.92 4.26 -13.50
C TYR A 76 12.19 2.97 -13.08
N SER A 77 12.87 2.07 -12.38
CA SER A 77 12.29 0.79 -11.97
C SER A 77 11.66 0.86 -10.58
N PRO A 78 10.31 0.90 -10.45
CA PRO A 78 9.64 0.83 -9.15
C PRO A 78 10.01 -0.46 -8.39
N TYR A 79 10.29 -1.54 -9.09
CA TYR A 79 10.72 -2.82 -8.51
C TYR A 79 12.04 -2.66 -7.75
N GLN A 80 13.05 -2.03 -8.35
CA GLN A 80 14.37 -1.84 -7.73
C GLN A 80 14.29 -0.87 -6.55
N ALA A 81 13.51 0.21 -6.68
CA ALA A 81 13.26 1.13 -5.58
C ALA A 81 12.57 0.42 -4.40
N CYS A 82 11.54 -0.38 -4.69
CA CYS A 82 10.85 -1.18 -3.69
C CYS A 82 11.80 -2.17 -3.00
N GLN A 83 12.64 -2.87 -3.75
CA GLN A 83 13.63 -3.80 -3.20
C GLN A 83 14.59 -3.10 -2.25
N ALA A 84 15.17 -1.97 -2.66
CA ALA A 84 16.13 -1.23 -1.85
C ALA A 84 15.51 -0.69 -0.54
N VAL A 85 14.29 -0.13 -0.61
CA VAL A 85 13.55 0.32 0.57
C VAL A 85 13.23 -0.84 1.50
N ASN A 86 12.78 -1.96 0.94
CA ASN A 86 12.46 -3.15 1.72
C ASN A 86 13.71 -3.74 2.41
N ASP A 87 14.87 -3.71 1.75
CA ASP A 87 16.15 -4.14 2.35
C ASP A 87 16.57 -3.27 3.54
N ILE A 88 16.31 -1.97 3.48
CA ILE A 88 16.55 -1.06 4.60
C ILE A 88 15.61 -1.40 5.76
N LEU A 89 14.32 -1.58 5.48
CA LEU A 89 13.32 -1.97 6.49
C LEU A 89 13.65 -3.31 7.14
N TYR A 90 14.13 -4.28 6.37
CA TYR A 90 14.55 -5.59 6.85
C TYR A 90 15.77 -5.54 7.76
N LYS A 91 16.79 -4.76 7.38
CA LYS A 91 18.04 -4.64 8.13
C LYS A 91 17.90 -3.84 9.42
N SER A 92 16.94 -2.96 9.50
CA SER A 92 16.72 -2.07 10.64
C SER A 92 15.43 -2.39 11.38
N THR A 93 15.41 -3.49 12.13
CA THR A 93 14.26 -3.87 12.96
C THR A 93 13.84 -2.78 13.95
N VAL A 94 14.78 -2.03 14.50
CA VAL A 94 14.52 -0.91 15.40
C VAL A 94 13.77 0.19 14.65
N TYR A 95 14.22 0.50 13.46
CA TYR A 95 13.65 1.55 12.64
C TYR A 95 12.28 1.19 12.07
N ALA A 96 12.15 -0.03 11.54
CA ALA A 96 10.85 -0.56 11.13
C ALA A 96 9.83 -0.47 12.27
N ASN A 97 10.21 -0.85 13.47
CA ASN A 97 9.35 -0.74 14.65
C ASN A 97 8.94 0.72 14.95
N GLN A 98 9.83 1.69 14.81
CA GLN A 98 9.48 3.11 15.01
C GLN A 98 8.47 3.62 13.98
N ILE A 99 8.67 3.28 12.69
CA ILE A 99 7.74 3.63 11.63
C ILE A 99 6.39 2.96 11.88
N PHE A 100 6.39 1.66 12.14
CA PHE A 100 5.15 0.92 12.35
C PHE A 100 4.40 1.38 13.61
N HIS A 101 5.10 1.81 14.65
CA HIS A 101 4.47 2.44 15.83
C HIS A 101 3.80 3.76 15.51
N LYS A 102 4.35 4.56 14.60
CA LYS A 102 3.81 5.87 14.21
C LYS A 102 2.48 5.74 13.47
N PHE A 103 2.29 4.67 12.69
CA PHE A 103 1.11 4.43 11.84
C PHE A 103 0.21 3.30 12.35
N ARG A 104 0.07 3.18 13.66
CA ARG A 104 -0.79 2.16 14.26
C ARG A 104 -2.23 2.31 13.84
N HIS A 105 -2.78 1.26 13.26
CA HIS A 105 -4.22 1.12 13.12
C HIS A 105 -4.86 1.04 14.52
N PRO A 106 -5.88 1.86 14.85
CA PRO A 106 -6.48 1.91 16.18
C PRO A 106 -7.00 0.56 16.70
N LEU A 107 -7.54 -0.27 15.81
CA LEU A 107 -8.07 -1.59 16.14
C LEU A 107 -6.97 -2.63 16.44
N ILE A 108 -5.76 -2.42 15.94
CA ILE A 108 -4.63 -3.33 16.08
C ILE A 108 -3.76 -2.95 17.28
N ALA A 109 -3.83 -1.70 17.75
CA ALA A 109 -3.09 -1.22 18.92
C ALA A 109 -3.44 -1.92 20.23
N ARG A 110 -4.55 -2.62 20.30
CA ARG A 110 -4.99 -3.33 21.53
C ARG A 110 -4.13 -4.53 21.91
N ASN A 111 -3.42 -5.17 20.96
CA ASN A 111 -2.64 -6.38 21.19
C ASN A 111 -1.19 -6.21 20.73
N ALA A 112 -0.51 -5.21 21.25
CA ALA A 112 0.79 -4.72 20.79
C ALA A 112 2.00 -5.68 20.99
N LYS A 113 1.78 -6.94 21.34
CA LYS A 113 2.89 -7.91 21.48
C LYS A 113 3.23 -8.65 20.19
N ASP A 114 2.27 -8.79 19.27
CA ASP A 114 2.48 -9.55 18.04
C ASP A 114 2.12 -8.69 16.83
N TRP A 115 3.12 -8.23 16.10
CA TRP A 115 2.95 -7.59 14.80
C TRP A 115 2.35 -8.59 13.83
N ASN A 116 1.19 -8.28 13.29
CA ASN A 116 0.56 -9.13 12.28
C ASN A 116 0.80 -8.59 10.85
N CYS A 117 0.50 -9.40 9.85
CA CYS A 117 0.70 -9.05 8.44
C CYS A 117 0.04 -7.73 8.04
N VAL A 118 -1.10 -7.36 8.62
CA VAL A 118 -1.81 -6.11 8.33
C VAL A 118 -1.01 -4.88 8.73
N GLN A 119 -0.39 -4.90 9.92
CA GLN A 119 0.40 -3.78 10.43
C GLN A 119 1.63 -3.51 9.56
N TYR A 120 2.32 -4.58 9.17
CA TYR A 120 3.48 -4.47 8.28
C TYR A 120 3.08 -3.91 6.92
N VAL A 121 2.02 -4.44 6.33
CA VAL A 121 1.51 -4.00 5.03
C VAL A 121 1.15 -2.52 5.04
N TYR A 122 0.51 -2.03 6.11
CA TYR A 122 0.12 -0.63 6.22
C TYR A 122 1.33 0.29 6.43
N GLY A 123 2.27 -0.10 7.29
CA GLY A 123 3.51 0.66 7.49
C GLY A 123 4.33 0.78 6.21
N VAL A 124 4.50 -0.34 5.50
CA VAL A 124 5.17 -0.37 4.20
C VAL A 124 4.45 0.49 3.16
N GLN A 125 3.12 0.46 3.13
CA GLN A 125 2.33 1.29 2.22
C GLN A 125 2.62 2.79 2.42
N TYR A 126 2.72 3.24 3.66
CA TYR A 126 3.07 4.63 3.97
C TYR A 126 4.47 5.00 3.50
N VAL A 127 5.47 4.17 3.81
CA VAL A 127 6.86 4.41 3.39
C VAL A 127 6.96 4.48 1.87
N MET A 128 6.38 3.51 1.17
CA MET A 128 6.44 3.47 -0.29
C MET A 128 5.75 4.69 -0.93
N ARG A 129 4.58 5.11 -0.40
CA ARG A 129 3.89 6.32 -0.86
C ARG A 129 4.70 7.60 -0.63
N ASP A 130 5.36 7.70 0.53
CA ASP A 130 6.20 8.87 0.89
C ASP A 130 7.45 8.98 0.01
N LEU A 131 7.84 7.89 -0.62
CA LEU A 131 8.98 7.82 -1.53
C LEU A 131 8.57 7.82 -3.01
N GLY A 132 7.27 7.84 -3.32
CA GLY A 132 6.76 7.81 -4.68
C GLY A 132 6.84 6.43 -5.35
N VAL A 133 7.00 5.34 -4.59
CA VAL A 133 7.00 3.97 -5.09
C VAL A 133 5.56 3.44 -5.14
N PRO A 134 5.02 3.11 -6.32
CA PRO A 134 3.63 2.68 -6.46
C PRO A 134 3.43 1.25 -5.96
N VAL A 135 2.69 1.11 -4.86
CA VAL A 135 2.34 -0.20 -4.29
C VAL A 135 0.86 -0.32 -4.01
N HIS A 136 0.36 -1.55 -4.12
CA HIS A 136 -0.98 -1.95 -3.73
C HIS A 136 -0.96 -2.76 -2.44
N ILE A 137 -2.13 -2.88 -1.84
CA ILE A 137 -2.40 -3.87 -0.79
C ILE A 137 -3.24 -4.97 -1.41
N ASP A 138 -2.70 -6.17 -1.41
CA ASP A 138 -3.39 -7.37 -1.82
C ASP A 138 -3.68 -8.25 -0.61
N TYR A 139 -4.79 -8.99 -0.65
CA TYR A 139 -5.17 -9.87 0.46
C TYR A 139 -5.95 -11.08 -0.03
N THR A 140 -5.98 -12.09 0.82
CA THR A 140 -6.87 -13.24 0.67
C THR A 140 -7.62 -13.49 1.98
N PRO A 141 -8.94 -13.73 1.92
CA PRO A 141 -9.70 -14.10 3.11
C PRO A 141 -9.32 -15.48 3.64
N GLN A 142 -8.79 -16.36 2.76
CA GLN A 142 -8.34 -17.70 3.10
C GLN A 142 -7.01 -18.01 2.43
N TYR A 143 -5.95 -18.12 3.23
CA TYR A 143 -4.60 -18.37 2.75
C TYR A 143 -4.31 -19.87 2.65
N GLY A 144 -4.48 -20.43 1.46
CA GLY A 144 -4.28 -21.85 1.18
C GLY A 144 -5.14 -22.74 2.05
N VAL A 145 -4.53 -23.75 2.66
CA VAL A 145 -5.20 -24.72 3.55
C VAL A 145 -5.36 -24.21 4.99
N ARG A 146 -4.85 -23.04 5.32
CA ARG A 146 -4.74 -22.56 6.70
C ARG A 146 -5.97 -21.83 7.23
N GLY A 147 -7.00 -21.58 6.47
CA GLY A 147 -8.23 -20.93 6.94
C GLY A 147 -8.08 -19.49 7.48
N ASN A 148 -6.88 -18.94 7.52
CA ASN A 148 -6.59 -17.59 8.00
C ASN A 148 -6.47 -16.62 6.84
N ARG A 149 -6.95 -15.38 7.03
CA ARG A 149 -6.69 -14.28 6.09
C ARG A 149 -5.21 -13.91 6.08
N HIS A 150 -4.72 -13.44 4.93
CA HIS A 150 -3.36 -12.94 4.78
C HIS A 150 -3.33 -11.68 3.93
N TYR A 151 -2.40 -10.76 4.24
CA TYR A 151 -2.20 -9.48 3.56
C TYR A 151 -0.74 -9.34 3.16
N TRP A 152 -0.50 -8.71 2.01
CA TRP A 152 0.83 -8.38 1.51
C TRP A 152 0.78 -7.12 0.65
N ASN A 153 1.94 -6.56 0.30
CA ASN A 153 2.03 -5.48 -0.67
C ASN A 153 2.41 -6.04 -2.04
N SER A 154 2.08 -5.29 -3.09
CA SER A 154 2.50 -5.60 -4.47
C SER A 154 2.98 -4.32 -5.14
N VAL A 155 4.24 -4.28 -5.58
CA VAL A 155 4.75 -3.13 -6.33
C VAL A 155 4.28 -3.19 -7.77
N LEU A 156 3.75 -2.06 -8.27
CA LEU A 156 3.31 -1.91 -9.65
C LEU A 156 4.50 -1.47 -10.51
N HIS A 157 4.87 -2.29 -11.48
CA HIS A 157 5.94 -2.00 -12.41
C HIS A 157 5.40 -1.27 -13.65
N TYR A 158 6.23 -0.48 -14.33
CA TYR A 158 5.86 0.27 -15.55
C TYR A 158 5.36 -0.60 -16.70
N THR A 159 5.62 -1.92 -16.66
CA THR A 159 5.07 -2.89 -17.62
C THR A 159 3.63 -3.33 -17.31
N GLY A 160 3.02 -2.78 -16.27
CA GLY A 160 1.69 -3.18 -15.79
C GLY A 160 1.68 -4.46 -14.92
N HIS A 161 2.82 -5.12 -14.74
CA HIS A 161 2.92 -6.25 -13.82
C HIS A 161 3.01 -5.79 -12.36
N SER A 162 2.37 -6.52 -11.47
CA SER A 162 2.50 -6.35 -10.03
C SER A 162 3.32 -7.48 -9.43
N TYR A 163 4.31 -7.13 -8.61
CA TYR A 163 5.18 -8.09 -7.94
C TYR A 163 4.87 -8.10 -6.45
N PRO A 164 4.36 -9.23 -5.91
CA PRO A 164 4.04 -9.34 -4.50
C PRO A 164 5.31 -9.37 -3.64
N PHE A 165 5.21 -8.78 -2.45
CA PHE A 165 6.23 -8.86 -1.42
C PHE A 165 5.59 -8.73 -0.04
N GLN A 166 6.24 -9.29 0.94
CA GLN A 166 5.76 -9.19 2.31
C GLN A 166 6.65 -8.26 3.08
N GLY A 167 6.35 -6.97 3.07
CA GLY A 167 7.06 -5.88 3.74
C GLY A 167 8.28 -6.37 4.53
N TYR A 168 9.25 -5.72 4.86
CA TYR A 168 10.50 -6.06 5.56
C TYR A 168 10.92 -7.58 5.66
N ASN A 169 10.07 -8.53 5.27
CA ASN A 169 10.35 -9.98 5.38
C ASN A 169 10.81 -10.63 4.06
N SER A 170 10.24 -10.22 2.93
CA SER A 170 10.66 -10.69 1.60
C SER A 170 10.61 -9.57 0.58
N GLY A 171 11.56 -9.55 -0.34
CA GLY A 171 11.57 -8.62 -1.46
C GLY A 171 10.47 -8.91 -2.49
N PRO A 172 10.31 -8.03 -3.51
CA PRO A 172 9.39 -8.27 -4.61
C PRO A 172 9.75 -9.54 -5.37
N GLU A 173 8.76 -10.42 -5.56
CA GLU A 173 8.92 -11.71 -6.22
C GLU A 173 7.83 -11.92 -7.27
N ARG A 174 8.06 -12.85 -8.20
CA ARG A 174 7.10 -13.17 -9.26
C ARG A 174 5.92 -14.01 -8.79
N SER A 175 6.03 -14.69 -7.66
CA SER A 175 4.97 -15.54 -7.13
C SER A 175 4.98 -15.58 -5.61
N LEU A 176 3.79 -15.62 -5.04
CA LEU A 176 3.60 -16.04 -3.66
C LEU A 176 3.93 -17.54 -3.54
N ASP A 177 4.32 -17.98 -2.35
CA ASP A 177 4.72 -19.36 -2.05
C ASP A 177 3.80 -20.40 -2.73
N PRO A 178 4.31 -21.22 -3.65
CA PRO A 178 3.51 -22.19 -4.40
C PRO A 178 2.97 -23.33 -3.52
N HIS A 179 3.48 -23.50 -2.30
CA HIS A 179 3.05 -24.56 -1.37
C HIS A 179 1.68 -24.32 -0.73
N ASN A 180 1.13 -23.11 -0.86
CA ASN A 180 -0.15 -22.76 -0.23
C ASN A 180 -1.39 -22.98 -1.12
N GLY A 181 -1.22 -23.59 -2.30
CA GLY A 181 -2.29 -23.86 -3.24
C GLY A 181 -2.83 -22.59 -3.94
N THR A 182 -3.83 -22.78 -4.82
CA THR A 182 -4.47 -21.66 -5.51
C THR A 182 -5.39 -20.90 -4.56
N ILE A 183 -5.13 -19.60 -4.42
CA ILE A 183 -5.91 -18.71 -3.57
C ILE A 183 -6.62 -17.65 -4.42
N LYS A 184 -7.79 -17.18 -3.94
CA LYS A 184 -8.40 -15.97 -4.49
C LYS A 184 -7.71 -14.76 -3.88
N VAL A 185 -7.18 -13.89 -4.74
CA VAL A 185 -6.52 -12.65 -4.36
C VAL A 185 -7.45 -11.49 -4.66
N PHE A 186 -7.59 -10.63 -3.69
CA PHE A 186 -8.32 -9.38 -3.80
C PHE A 186 -7.32 -8.23 -3.65
N ARG A 187 -7.55 -7.15 -4.38
CA ARG A 187 -6.79 -5.92 -4.28
C ARG A 187 -7.63 -4.85 -3.61
N ARG A 188 -7.06 -4.18 -2.62
CA ARG A 188 -7.72 -3.02 -2.01
C ARG A 188 -7.80 -1.89 -3.02
N SER A 189 -8.99 -1.31 -3.17
CA SER A 189 -9.23 -0.14 -4.00
C SER A 189 -9.64 1.04 -3.13
N TYR A 190 -9.12 2.22 -3.48
CA TYR A 190 -9.49 3.50 -2.86
C TYR A 190 -10.52 4.26 -3.69
N ALA A 191 -10.68 3.89 -4.97
CA ALA A 191 -11.72 4.42 -5.83
C ALA A 191 -13.06 3.76 -5.55
N ARG A 192 -14.12 4.57 -5.53
CA ARG A 192 -15.48 4.05 -5.46
C ARG A 192 -15.84 3.36 -6.78
N ASN A 193 -15.92 2.05 -6.79
CA ASN A 193 -16.31 1.28 -7.97
C ASN A 193 -17.83 1.38 -8.21
N ARG A 194 -18.27 2.50 -8.77
CA ARG A 194 -19.70 2.77 -9.06
C ARG A 194 -20.29 1.77 -10.05
N ARG A 195 -19.49 1.29 -11.02
CA ARG A 195 -19.93 0.34 -12.03
C ARG A 195 -20.28 -0.99 -11.41
N TRP A 196 -19.39 -1.52 -10.60
CA TRP A 196 -19.60 -2.78 -9.89
C TRP A 196 -20.80 -2.71 -8.93
N ILE A 197 -20.92 -1.63 -8.16
CA ILE A 197 -22.08 -1.41 -7.28
C ILE A 197 -23.38 -1.35 -8.10
N SER A 198 -23.38 -0.66 -9.25
CA SER A 198 -24.59 -0.57 -10.09
C SER A 198 -24.97 -1.89 -10.77
N GLU A 199 -23.99 -2.74 -11.09
CA GLU A 199 -24.21 -4.08 -11.63
C GLU A 199 -24.80 -5.01 -10.57
N ILE A 200 -24.28 -4.98 -9.34
CA ILE A 200 -24.82 -5.75 -8.20
C ILE A 200 -26.26 -5.32 -7.85
N VAL A 201 -26.52 -4.01 -7.80
CA VAL A 201 -27.87 -3.50 -7.49
C VAL A 201 -28.87 -3.84 -8.58
N LYS A 202 -28.44 -4.01 -9.84
CA LYS A 202 -29.30 -4.43 -10.95
C LYS A 202 -29.64 -5.92 -10.93
N ASP A 203 -28.78 -6.75 -10.35
CA ASP A 203 -28.98 -8.18 -10.24
C ASP A 203 -29.75 -8.49 -8.93
N GLU A 204 -31.02 -8.09 -8.90
CA GLU A 204 -31.94 -8.37 -7.77
C GLU A 204 -32.18 -9.86 -7.51
N GLN A 205 -31.65 -10.74 -8.37
CA GLN A 205 -31.71 -12.21 -8.21
C GLN A 205 -30.45 -12.82 -7.58
N SER A 206 -29.41 -12.03 -7.34
CA SER A 206 -28.23 -12.54 -6.65
C SER A 206 -28.53 -12.74 -5.15
N HIS A 207 -28.73 -13.98 -4.77
CA HIS A 207 -28.97 -14.43 -3.39
C HIS A 207 -27.69 -14.47 -2.56
N PHE A 208 -26.68 -13.68 -2.91
CA PHE A 208 -25.51 -13.50 -2.05
C PHE A 208 -25.80 -12.35 -1.08
N PRO A 209 -25.79 -12.63 0.24
CA PRO A 209 -25.77 -11.54 1.20
C PRO A 209 -24.45 -10.79 0.96
N ILE A 210 -24.53 -9.70 0.21
CA ILE A 210 -23.46 -8.73 0.13
C ILE A 210 -23.59 -7.94 1.43
N GLU A 211 -22.98 -8.45 2.49
CA GLU A 211 -22.56 -7.53 3.54
C GLU A 211 -21.64 -6.52 2.84
N PRO A 212 -21.99 -5.23 2.87
CA PRO A 212 -21.10 -4.24 2.34
C PRO A 212 -19.79 -4.42 3.09
N LEU A 213 -18.70 -4.75 2.38
CA LEU A 213 -17.34 -4.62 2.88
C LEU A 213 -17.07 -3.10 3.02
N VAL A 214 -17.86 -2.48 3.89
CA VAL A 214 -17.68 -1.13 4.42
C VAL A 214 -17.08 -1.34 5.81
N GLU A 215 -15.84 -1.70 5.83
CA GLU A 215 -14.96 -1.43 6.95
C GLU A 215 -13.80 -0.58 6.46
#